data_2421851e0fac0f536a1e6d7332db7447
#
_entry.id   2421851e0fac0f536a1e6d7332db7447
#
_cell.length_a   1.000
_cell.length_b   1.000
_cell.length_c   1.000
_cell.angle_alpha   90.00
_cell.angle_beta   90.00
_cell.angle_gamma   90.00
#
_symmetry.space_group_name_H-M   'P 1'
#
loop_
_entity.id
_entity.type
_entity.pdbx_description
1 polymer ?
#
loop_
_entity_poly.entity_id
_entity_poly.type
_entity_poly.pdbx_seq_one_letter_code
_entity_poly.pdbx_strand_id
1 'polypeptide(L)'
;MPRILIADDEDSMRMLVARAIAMDGHDTMTAADGAEALDLLTREQGRFDLLLTDIQMPVMDGIALALAAARDFPDLKILLMTGYADQRERASGLNAIVHDVVTKPFTVADIRTAVADALAARKG
;
A
#
# COMPACT_ATOMS: atom_id res chain seq x y z
N MET A 1 -0.26 -6.33 -17.02
CA MET A 1 -0.46 -5.07 -16.30
C MET A 1 -0.42 -5.34 -14.81
N PRO A 2 0.43 -4.64 -14.06
CA PRO A 2 0.45 -4.80 -12.61
C PRO A 2 -0.91 -4.47 -11.97
N ARG A 3 -1.25 -5.23 -10.95
CA ARG A 3 -2.46 -5.01 -10.15
C ARG A 3 -2.05 -4.47 -8.78
N ILE A 4 -2.67 -3.38 -8.39
CA ILE A 4 -2.32 -2.66 -7.17
C ILE A 4 -3.55 -2.49 -6.30
N LEU A 5 -3.45 -2.90 -5.04
CA LEU A 5 -4.48 -2.68 -4.03
C LEU A 5 -4.12 -1.45 -3.21
N ILE A 6 -5.05 -0.52 -3.13
CA ILE A 6 -4.88 0.75 -2.42
C ILE A 6 -5.83 0.78 -1.23
N ALA A 7 -5.30 0.96 -0.03
CA ALA A 7 -6.09 1.06 1.19
C ALA A 7 -5.90 2.43 1.83
N ASP A 8 -6.97 3.17 2.00
CA ASP A 8 -6.99 4.48 2.65
C ASP A 8 -8.41 4.78 3.09
N ASP A 9 -8.59 5.23 4.33
CA ASP A 9 -9.92 5.53 4.87
C ASP A 9 -10.45 6.90 4.43
N GLU A 10 -9.58 7.76 3.90
CA GLU A 10 -9.98 9.07 3.39
C GLU A 10 -10.32 8.96 1.91
N ASP A 11 -11.60 9.18 1.56
CA ASP A 11 -12.10 9.00 0.19
C ASP A 11 -11.32 9.82 -0.84
N SER A 12 -11.06 11.09 -0.54
CA SER A 12 -10.38 11.97 -1.49
C SER A 12 -8.94 11.52 -1.75
N MET A 13 -8.23 11.11 -0.71
CA MET A 13 -6.85 10.62 -0.84
C MET A 13 -6.82 9.30 -1.60
N ARG A 14 -7.75 8.40 -1.27
CA ARG A 14 -7.85 7.09 -1.96
C ARG A 14 -8.07 7.28 -3.46
N MET A 15 -8.97 8.20 -3.83
CA MET A 15 -9.25 8.51 -5.24
C MET A 15 -8.05 9.16 -5.93
N LEU A 16 -7.38 10.09 -5.25
CA LEU A 16 -6.21 10.77 -5.81
C LEU A 16 -5.11 9.75 -6.12
N VAL A 17 -4.82 8.88 -5.17
CA VAL A 17 -3.78 7.85 -5.34
C VAL A 17 -4.16 6.88 -6.46
N ALA A 18 -5.41 6.44 -6.50
CA ALA A 18 -5.87 5.53 -7.54
C ALA A 18 -5.73 6.13 -8.93
N ARG A 19 -6.09 7.42 -9.09
CA ARG A 19 -5.93 8.12 -10.37
C ARG A 19 -4.47 8.27 -10.78
N ALA A 20 -3.63 8.63 -9.83
CA ALA A 20 -2.19 8.78 -10.08
C ALA A 20 -1.58 7.48 -10.60
N ILE A 21 -1.91 6.38 -9.96
CA ILE A 21 -1.40 5.06 -10.34
C ILE A 21 -1.97 4.59 -11.68
N ALA A 22 -3.25 4.86 -11.93
CA ALA A 22 -3.89 4.51 -13.19
C ALA A 22 -3.26 5.24 -14.39
N MET A 23 -2.66 6.41 -14.18
CA MET A 23 -1.96 7.15 -15.24
C MET A 23 -0.84 6.32 -15.87
N ASP A 24 -0.25 5.40 -15.14
CA ASP A 24 0.82 4.54 -15.64
C ASP A 24 0.31 3.20 -16.18
N GLY A 25 -0.99 3.06 -16.35
CA GLY A 25 -1.60 1.88 -16.95
C GLY A 25 -1.82 0.71 -16.02
N HIS A 26 -1.63 0.90 -14.71
CA HIS A 26 -1.84 -0.17 -13.73
C HIS A 26 -3.32 -0.39 -13.42
N ASP A 27 -3.70 -1.63 -13.18
CA ASP A 27 -5.02 -1.97 -12.66
C ASP A 27 -5.06 -1.69 -11.16
N THR A 28 -6.11 -1.03 -10.70
CA THR A 28 -6.25 -0.69 -9.28
C THR A 28 -7.54 -1.26 -8.70
N MET A 29 -7.46 -1.69 -7.43
CA MET A 29 -8.61 -1.93 -6.57
C MET A 29 -8.41 -1.13 -5.30
N THR A 30 -9.49 -0.72 -4.67
CA THR A 30 -9.43 0.14 -3.49
C THR A 30 -10.18 -0.47 -2.31
N ALA A 31 -9.73 -0.13 -1.10
CA ALA A 31 -10.35 -0.51 0.15
C ALA A 31 -10.36 0.69 1.09
N ALA A 32 -11.39 0.78 1.92
CA ALA A 32 -11.56 1.90 2.84
C ALA A 32 -10.92 1.67 4.21
N ASP A 33 -10.51 0.47 4.51
CA ASP A 33 -9.79 0.13 5.76
C ASP A 33 -8.99 -1.16 5.57
N GLY A 34 -8.22 -1.50 6.60
CA GLY A 34 -7.33 -2.66 6.53
C GLY A 34 -8.07 -4.00 6.48
N ALA A 35 -9.21 -4.09 7.15
CA ALA A 35 -10.00 -5.33 7.15
C ALA A 35 -10.57 -5.60 5.76
N GLU A 36 -11.09 -4.57 5.09
CA GLU A 36 -11.59 -4.68 3.72
C GLU A 36 -10.47 -5.05 2.76
N ALA A 37 -9.29 -4.44 2.94
CA ALA A 37 -8.12 -4.74 2.10
C ALA A 37 -7.68 -6.20 2.27
N LEU A 38 -7.62 -6.69 3.51
CA LEU A 38 -7.25 -8.08 3.77
C LEU A 38 -8.26 -9.05 3.17
N ASP A 39 -9.54 -8.70 3.25
CA ASP A 39 -10.61 -9.50 2.64
C ASP A 39 -10.43 -9.58 1.12
N LEU A 40 -10.11 -8.46 0.47
CA LEU A 40 -9.84 -8.44 -0.97
C LEU A 40 -8.60 -9.29 -1.32
N LEU A 41 -7.54 -9.19 -0.54
CA LEU A 41 -6.36 -10.03 -0.73
C LEU A 41 -6.70 -11.51 -0.67
N THR A 42 -7.52 -11.89 0.30
CA THR A 42 -7.93 -13.28 0.49
C THR A 42 -8.82 -13.75 -0.65
N ARG A 43 -9.81 -12.95 -1.04
CA ARG A 43 -10.74 -13.32 -2.13
C ARG A 43 -10.03 -13.42 -3.47
N GLU A 44 -9.04 -12.55 -3.72
CA GLU A 44 -8.24 -12.55 -4.95
C GLU A 44 -7.03 -13.47 -4.85
N GLN A 45 -6.91 -14.23 -3.76
CA GLN A 45 -5.82 -15.19 -3.55
C GLN A 45 -4.43 -14.55 -3.64
N GLY A 46 -4.31 -13.30 -3.18
CA GLY A 46 -3.06 -12.56 -3.22
C GLY A 46 -2.59 -12.14 -4.61
N ARG A 47 -3.48 -12.14 -5.59
CA ARG A 47 -3.13 -11.83 -6.98
C ARG A 47 -3.00 -10.32 -7.21
N PHE A 48 -2.14 -9.71 -6.43
CA PHE A 48 -1.74 -8.31 -6.58
C PHE A 48 -0.23 -8.26 -6.63
N ASP A 49 0.30 -7.28 -7.34
CA ASP A 49 1.73 -7.04 -7.41
C ASP A 49 2.21 -6.13 -6.29
N LEU A 50 1.31 -5.28 -5.78
CA LEU A 50 1.65 -4.28 -4.78
C LEU A 50 0.45 -3.97 -3.90
N LEU A 51 0.69 -3.81 -2.61
CA LEU A 51 -0.24 -3.23 -1.65
C LEU A 51 0.31 -1.84 -1.25
N LEU A 52 -0.50 -0.81 -1.46
CA LEU A 52 -0.20 0.54 -1.04
C LEU A 52 -1.23 0.95 0.00
N THR A 53 -0.81 1.14 1.26
CA THR A 53 -1.75 1.38 2.34
C THR A 53 -1.33 2.53 3.24
N ASP A 54 -2.32 3.33 3.65
CA ASP A 54 -2.15 4.27 4.74
C ASP A 54 -1.92 3.50 6.04
N ILE A 55 -1.22 4.10 6.98
CA ILE A 55 -0.99 3.49 8.29
C ILE A 55 -2.22 3.66 9.19
N GLN A 56 -2.75 4.87 9.28
CA GLN A 56 -3.85 5.16 10.20
C GLN A 56 -5.20 4.94 9.53
N MET A 57 -5.86 3.85 9.88
CA MET A 57 -7.19 3.49 9.38
C MET A 57 -8.00 2.87 10.49
N PRO A 58 -9.35 2.98 10.45
CA PRO A 58 -10.21 2.32 11.43
C PRO A 58 -10.22 0.80 11.21
N VAL A 59 -10.69 0.06 12.17
CA VAL A 59 -10.87 -1.39 12.19
C VAL A 59 -9.53 -2.14 12.20
N MET A 60 -8.73 -1.98 11.17
CA MET A 60 -7.38 -2.55 11.07
C MET A 60 -6.48 -1.53 10.42
N ASP A 61 -5.41 -1.11 11.11
CA ASP A 61 -4.48 -0.13 10.56
C ASP A 61 -3.53 -0.76 9.53
N GLY A 62 -2.78 0.12 8.85
CA GLY A 62 -1.89 -0.32 7.77
C GLY A 62 -0.71 -1.17 8.23
N ILE A 63 -0.28 -1.02 9.48
CA ILE A 63 0.80 -1.86 10.02
C ILE A 63 0.29 -3.28 10.26
N ALA A 64 -0.88 -3.42 10.89
CA ALA A 64 -1.49 -4.72 11.07
C ALA A 64 -1.80 -5.41 9.75
N LEU A 65 -2.28 -4.62 8.78
CA LEU A 65 -2.52 -5.12 7.41
C LEU A 65 -1.24 -5.61 6.76
N ALA A 66 -0.16 -4.83 6.85
CA ALA A 66 1.13 -5.19 6.26
C ALA A 66 1.68 -6.49 6.87
N LEU A 67 1.58 -6.63 8.18
CA LEU A 67 2.02 -7.85 8.86
C LEU A 67 1.23 -9.08 8.41
N ALA A 68 -0.10 -8.95 8.34
CA ALA A 68 -0.96 -10.04 7.87
C ALA A 68 -0.69 -10.39 6.41
N ALA A 69 -0.54 -9.37 5.55
CA ALA A 69 -0.27 -9.57 4.14
C ALA A 69 1.09 -10.24 3.90
N ALA A 70 2.11 -9.82 4.61
CA ALA A 70 3.45 -10.41 4.49
C ALA A 70 3.46 -11.87 4.95
N ARG A 71 2.69 -12.18 5.98
CA ARG A 71 2.58 -13.56 6.48
C ARG A 71 1.88 -14.48 5.47
N ASP A 72 0.76 -14.02 4.92
CA ASP A 72 -0.11 -14.85 4.08
C ASP A 72 0.26 -14.78 2.59
N PHE A 73 0.87 -13.68 2.15
CA PHE A 73 1.21 -13.44 0.74
C PHE A 73 2.64 -12.90 0.65
N PRO A 74 3.65 -13.75 0.88
CA PRO A 74 5.04 -13.28 1.01
C PRO A 74 5.63 -12.68 -0.27
N ASP A 75 5.01 -12.92 -1.42
CA ASP A 75 5.47 -12.35 -2.69
C ASP A 75 4.93 -10.96 -2.96
N LEU A 76 3.96 -10.51 -2.18
CA LEU A 76 3.34 -9.21 -2.34
C LEU A 76 4.29 -8.12 -1.86
N LYS A 77 4.53 -7.12 -2.70
CA LYS A 77 5.29 -5.94 -2.30
C LYS A 77 4.38 -4.97 -1.56
N ILE A 78 4.92 -4.27 -0.58
CA ILE A 78 4.14 -3.40 0.31
C ILE A 78 4.80 -2.02 0.39
N LEU A 79 4.00 -0.98 0.15
CA LEU A 79 4.34 0.42 0.41
C LEU A 79 3.42 0.96 1.49
N LEU A 80 3.97 1.69 2.44
CA LEU A 80 3.18 2.39 3.46
C LEU A 80 3.16 3.88 3.16
N MET A 81 2.01 4.53 3.44
CA MET A 81 1.87 5.98 3.42
C MET A 81 1.74 6.46 4.86
N THR A 82 2.52 7.46 5.25
CA THR A 82 2.52 7.97 6.62
C THR A 82 2.47 9.50 6.65
N GLY A 83 1.70 10.06 7.59
CA GLY A 83 1.57 11.51 7.73
C GLY A 83 2.25 12.09 8.96
N TYR A 84 2.64 11.27 9.92
CA TYR A 84 3.13 11.75 11.22
C TYR A 84 4.41 11.04 11.62
N ALA A 85 5.23 11.72 12.42
CA ALA A 85 6.52 11.20 12.85
C ALA A 85 6.39 9.89 13.66
N ASP A 86 5.39 9.80 14.52
CA ASP A 86 5.13 8.59 15.30
C ASP A 86 4.74 7.40 14.44
N GLN A 87 4.00 7.65 13.34
CA GLN A 87 3.68 6.61 12.38
C GLN A 87 4.94 6.10 11.67
N ARG A 88 5.85 7.00 11.34
CA ARG A 88 7.14 6.63 10.74
C ARG A 88 7.97 5.79 11.70
N GLU A 89 7.97 6.11 12.98
CA GLU A 89 8.65 5.31 14.00
C GLU A 89 8.05 3.91 14.08
N ARG A 90 6.72 3.81 14.06
CA ARG A 90 6.05 2.51 14.08
C ARG A 90 6.42 1.67 12.86
N ALA A 91 6.61 2.31 11.72
CA ALA A 91 6.95 1.63 10.46
C ALA A 91 8.43 1.25 10.38
N SER A 92 9.30 1.88 11.16
CA SER A 92 10.75 1.70 11.03
C SER A 92 11.23 0.29 11.30
N GLY A 93 10.49 -0.50 12.09
CA GLY A 93 10.82 -1.89 12.37
C GLY A 93 10.35 -2.89 11.31
N LEU A 94 9.71 -2.41 10.24
CA LEU A 94 9.07 -3.26 9.23
C LEU A 94 9.89 -3.39 7.94
N ASN A 95 11.15 -2.99 7.95
CA ASN A 95 11.99 -2.96 6.75
C ASN A 95 12.11 -4.32 6.05
N ALA A 96 11.93 -5.41 6.79
CA ALA A 96 12.01 -6.76 6.22
C ALA A 96 10.79 -7.11 5.37
N ILE A 97 9.65 -6.47 5.60
CA ILE A 97 8.38 -6.80 4.92
C ILE A 97 7.83 -5.66 4.08
N VAL A 98 8.25 -4.42 4.32
CA VAL A 98 7.78 -3.23 3.61
C VAL A 98 8.89 -2.74 2.70
N HIS A 99 8.57 -2.52 1.42
CA HIS A 99 9.55 -2.04 0.45
C HIS A 99 10.00 -0.63 0.79
N ASP A 100 9.07 0.27 1.10
CA ASP A 100 9.37 1.66 1.39
C ASP A 100 8.19 2.33 2.10
N VAL A 101 8.43 3.56 2.56
CA VAL A 101 7.42 4.39 3.21
C VAL A 101 7.38 5.73 2.48
N VAL A 102 6.18 6.13 2.05
CA VAL A 102 5.95 7.41 1.38
C VAL A 102 5.38 8.40 2.40
N THR A 103 6.05 9.52 2.59
CA THR A 103 5.65 10.50 3.61
C THR A 103 4.68 11.54 3.03
N LYS A 104 3.57 11.75 3.71
CA LYS A 104 2.61 12.82 3.38
C LYS A 104 3.15 14.16 3.91
N PRO A 105 2.93 15.29 3.21
CA PRO A 105 2.28 15.37 1.91
C PRO A 105 3.20 14.89 0.80
N PHE A 106 2.63 14.22 -0.19
CA PHE A 106 3.36 13.82 -1.38
C PHE A 106 2.65 14.36 -2.62
N THR A 107 3.40 14.48 -3.71
CA THR A 107 2.85 14.88 -5.01
C THR A 107 2.41 13.64 -5.79
N VAL A 108 1.65 13.85 -6.86
CA VAL A 108 1.31 12.79 -7.80
C VAL A 108 2.59 12.13 -8.34
N ALA A 109 3.60 12.94 -8.67
CA ALA A 109 4.87 12.42 -9.14
C ALA A 109 5.57 11.55 -8.08
N ASP A 110 5.52 11.93 -6.81
CA ASP A 110 6.13 11.16 -5.72
C ASP A 110 5.52 9.77 -5.62
N ILE A 111 4.19 9.68 -5.65
CA ILE A 111 3.53 8.39 -5.50
C ILE A 111 3.74 7.50 -6.74
N ARG A 112 3.73 8.08 -7.92
CA ARG A 112 4.00 7.34 -9.15
C ARG A 112 5.43 6.79 -9.17
N THR A 113 6.41 7.58 -8.73
CA THR A 113 7.80 7.16 -8.63
C THR A 113 7.96 6.03 -7.61
N ALA A 114 7.35 6.15 -6.44
CA ALA A 114 7.43 5.12 -5.41
C ALA A 114 6.84 3.80 -5.88
N VAL A 115 5.71 3.84 -6.57
CA VAL A 115 5.06 2.65 -7.12
C VAL A 115 5.93 2.02 -8.21
N ALA A 116 6.45 2.81 -9.13
CA ALA A 116 7.31 2.31 -10.21
C ALA A 116 8.57 1.65 -9.64
N ASP A 117 9.18 2.28 -8.63
CA ASP A 117 10.36 1.76 -7.96
C ASP A 117 10.08 0.42 -7.27
N ALA A 118 8.95 0.34 -6.56
CA ALA A 118 8.55 -0.89 -5.87
C ALA A 118 8.30 -2.03 -6.86
N LEU A 119 7.62 -1.75 -7.97
CA LEU A 119 7.32 -2.76 -8.98
C LEU A 119 8.58 -3.24 -9.72
N ALA A 120 9.56 -2.37 -9.87
CA ALA A 120 10.82 -2.71 -10.52
C ALA A 120 11.77 -3.48 -9.60
N ALA A 121 11.59 -3.40 -8.29
CA ALA A 121 12.48 -4.05 -7.33
C ALA A 121 12.36 -5.57 -7.44
N ARG A 122 13.48 -6.24 -7.44
CA ARG A 122 13.50 -7.70 -7.38
C ARG A 122 13.24 -8.15 -5.96
N LYS A 123 12.48 -9.21 -5.85
CA LYS A 123 12.31 -9.89 -4.59
C LYS A 123 13.62 -10.60 -4.25
N GLY A 124 14.24 -10.16 -3.21
CA GLY A 124 15.54 -10.63 -2.83
C GLY A 124 15.57 -11.75 -1.90
#